data_c6b8e7a8f11cc47b6c445516fb7f395b
#
_entry.id   c6b8e7a8f11cc47b6c445516fb7f395b
#
_cell.length_a   1.000
_cell.length_b   1.000
_cell.length_c   1.000
_cell.angle_alpha   90.00
_cell.angle_beta   90.00
_cell.angle_gamma   90.00
#
_symmetry.space_group_name_H-M   'P 1'
#
loop_
_entity.id
_entity.type
_entity.pdbx_description
1 polymer ?
#
loop_
_entity_poly.entity_id
_entity_poly.type
_entity_poly.pdbx_seq_one_letter_code
_entity_poly.pdbx_strand_id
1 'polypeptide(L)'
;HNSGGNPENIIDLTHDYLVDFHRKHYHPSNATFFTFGNLNPAEIQEFINKNVLENFEPSNEIISVKNEDRISKPKTVTEFYNPMPEDENNHHVVLSWLLGESHNPVELLESYLVSNILLDNSASPLRKVLENTDLGKSLSPLTGLEADHKELVFAAGLEGVDANAQLKVEELILNCLKNVVSNGISNELIQSSLHQLEIKQREITGSGMPYGLQIMLSCLPACLHNDDPLKVLDLDSSFDVIKDRLNKDNYIENLIEEKIINNPHRVNYCLAPDIEFNSKNEKIIKEKIDKKSKNLSLED
;
A
#
# COMPACT_ATOMS: atom_id res chain seq x y z
N HIS A 1 4.62 -7.33 -5.21
CA HIS A 1 4.44 -8.74 -5.60
C HIS A 1 2.96 -9.13 -5.47
N ASN A 2 2.46 -9.92 -6.41
CA ASN A 2 1.11 -10.45 -6.34
C ASN A 2 1.03 -11.54 -5.25
N SER A 3 0.13 -11.40 -4.26
CA SER A 3 0.00 -12.34 -3.15
C SER A 3 -0.43 -13.74 -3.60
N GLY A 4 -1.19 -13.83 -4.70
CA GLY A 4 -1.57 -15.11 -5.32
C GLY A 4 -0.50 -15.74 -6.21
N GLY A 5 0.66 -15.08 -6.37
CA GLY A 5 1.69 -15.46 -7.31
C GLY A 5 1.39 -15.02 -8.74
N ASN A 6 2.40 -15.07 -9.60
CA ASN A 6 2.23 -14.83 -11.03
C ASN A 6 1.95 -16.16 -11.73
N PRO A 7 0.78 -16.33 -12.38
CA PRO A 7 0.45 -17.57 -13.10
C PRO A 7 1.51 -18.02 -14.08
N GLU A 8 2.22 -17.08 -14.71
CA GLU A 8 3.28 -17.39 -15.66
C GLU A 8 4.48 -18.12 -15.05
N ASN A 9 4.72 -17.91 -13.74
CA ASN A 9 5.85 -18.49 -13.02
C ASN A 9 5.46 -19.80 -12.30
N ILE A 10 4.17 -20.06 -12.09
CA ILE A 10 3.70 -21.27 -11.37
C ILE A 10 4.18 -22.55 -12.08
N ILE A 11 4.16 -22.56 -13.40
CA ILE A 11 4.59 -23.72 -14.20
C ILE A 11 6.09 -24.03 -14.07
N ASP A 12 6.89 -23.11 -13.56
CA ASP A 12 8.34 -23.26 -13.41
C ASP A 12 8.74 -23.73 -11.99
N LEU A 13 7.75 -23.82 -11.08
CA LEU A 13 7.97 -24.30 -9.71
C LEU A 13 8.21 -25.81 -9.70
N THR A 14 9.16 -26.23 -8.87
CA THR A 14 9.42 -27.65 -8.61
C THR A 14 8.78 -28.08 -7.28
N HIS A 15 8.52 -29.37 -7.13
CA HIS A 15 8.05 -29.93 -5.87
C HIS A 15 9.00 -29.63 -4.71
N ASP A 16 10.30 -29.78 -4.91
CA ASP A 16 11.31 -29.54 -3.87
C ASP A 16 11.33 -28.07 -3.46
N TYR A 17 11.20 -27.14 -4.40
CA TYR A 17 11.09 -25.71 -4.09
C TYR A 17 9.85 -25.42 -3.24
N LEU A 18 8.69 -26.01 -3.56
CA LEU A 18 7.47 -25.83 -2.80
C LEU A 18 7.60 -26.35 -1.36
N VAL A 19 8.16 -27.56 -1.19
CA VAL A 19 8.38 -28.18 0.14
C VAL A 19 9.36 -27.33 0.96
N ASP A 20 10.44 -26.88 0.35
CA ASP A 20 11.46 -26.06 1.01
C ASP A 20 10.92 -24.67 1.42
N PHE A 21 10.15 -24.05 0.53
CA PHE A 21 9.44 -22.80 0.83
C PHE A 21 8.48 -22.97 2.01
N HIS A 22 7.66 -24.04 2.00
CA HIS A 22 6.74 -24.31 3.09
C HIS A 22 7.48 -24.51 4.41
N ARG A 23 8.50 -25.38 4.43
CA ARG A 23 9.32 -25.65 5.63
C ARG A 23 9.94 -24.38 6.22
N LYS A 24 10.41 -23.48 5.35
CA LYS A 24 11.08 -22.25 5.75
C LYS A 24 10.09 -21.19 6.27
N HIS A 25 9.00 -20.96 5.56
CA HIS A 25 8.09 -19.84 5.83
C HIS A 25 6.99 -20.19 6.84
N TYR A 26 6.58 -21.46 6.92
CA TYR A 26 5.55 -21.94 7.83
C TYR A 26 6.12 -22.54 9.12
N HIS A 27 7.25 -22.06 9.54
CA HIS A 27 7.88 -22.44 10.80
C HIS A 27 7.40 -21.57 11.96
N PRO A 28 7.16 -22.14 13.19
CA PRO A 28 6.69 -21.36 14.34
C PRO A 28 7.59 -20.17 14.72
N SER A 29 8.89 -20.23 14.46
CA SER A 29 9.82 -19.10 14.67
C SER A 29 9.53 -17.90 13.76
N ASN A 30 8.73 -18.08 12.71
CA ASN A 30 8.27 -17.04 11.80
C ASN A 30 6.78 -16.72 12.00
N ALA A 31 6.18 -17.15 13.12
CA ALA A 31 4.77 -16.93 13.41
C ALA A 31 4.59 -15.92 14.55
N THR A 32 3.62 -15.03 14.38
CA THR A 32 3.14 -14.16 15.44
C THR A 32 1.75 -14.60 15.86
N PHE A 33 1.57 -14.89 17.16
CA PHE A 33 0.29 -15.28 17.72
C PHE A 33 -0.38 -14.06 18.31
N PHE A 34 -1.60 -13.77 17.89
CA PHE A 34 -2.42 -12.69 18.41
C PHE A 34 -3.71 -13.23 19.03
N THR A 35 -4.00 -12.82 20.26
CA THR A 35 -5.25 -13.16 20.95
C THR A 35 -5.89 -11.92 21.53
N PHE A 36 -7.18 -11.79 21.39
CA PHE A 36 -7.95 -10.65 21.90
C PHE A 36 -9.22 -11.12 22.59
N GLY A 37 -9.50 -10.60 23.79
CA GLY A 37 -10.72 -10.89 24.54
C GLY A 37 -10.45 -11.06 26.04
N ASN A 38 -11.48 -11.46 26.78
CA ASN A 38 -11.36 -11.79 28.20
C ASN A 38 -10.80 -13.20 28.38
N LEU A 39 -9.53 -13.37 28.07
CA LEU A 39 -8.82 -14.66 28.08
C LEU A 39 -7.64 -14.57 29.03
N ASN A 40 -7.23 -15.71 29.61
CA ASN A 40 -6.01 -15.79 30.39
C ASN A 40 -4.79 -15.99 29.45
N PRO A 41 -3.90 -15.00 29.29
CA PRO A 41 -2.77 -15.13 28.37
C PRO A 41 -1.84 -16.29 28.69
N ALA A 42 -1.63 -16.60 30.00
CA ALA A 42 -0.74 -17.66 30.43
C ALA A 42 -1.26 -19.06 29.98
N GLU A 43 -2.56 -19.29 30.12
CA GLU A 43 -3.16 -20.55 29.67
C GLU A 43 -3.08 -20.75 28.17
N ILE A 44 -3.23 -19.65 27.39
CA ILE A 44 -3.10 -19.70 25.93
C ILE A 44 -1.65 -19.96 25.53
N GLN A 45 -0.70 -19.26 26.16
CA GLN A 45 0.72 -19.48 25.91
C GLN A 45 1.15 -20.91 26.24
N GLU A 46 0.71 -21.46 27.37
CA GLU A 46 0.97 -22.84 27.74
C GLU A 46 0.37 -23.83 26.73
N PHE A 47 -0.87 -23.57 26.30
CA PHE A 47 -1.54 -24.39 25.28
C PHE A 47 -0.77 -24.38 23.95
N ILE A 48 -0.37 -23.22 23.47
CA ILE A 48 0.42 -23.08 22.22
C ILE A 48 1.78 -23.77 22.38
N ASN A 49 2.46 -23.55 23.50
CA ASN A 49 3.76 -24.16 23.75
C ASN A 49 3.66 -25.68 23.69
N LYS A 50 2.77 -26.26 24.48
CA LYS A 50 2.62 -27.72 24.61
C LYS A 50 2.15 -28.41 23.32
N ASN A 51 1.24 -27.76 22.57
CA ASN A 51 0.64 -28.41 21.40
C ASN A 51 1.35 -28.09 20.08
N VAL A 52 2.16 -27.03 20.04
CA VAL A 52 2.84 -26.58 18.82
C VAL A 52 4.34 -26.46 19.05
N LEU A 53 4.79 -25.53 19.91
CA LEU A 53 6.19 -25.12 19.95
C LEU A 53 7.13 -26.22 20.41
N GLU A 54 6.74 -27.09 21.36
CA GLU A 54 7.56 -28.22 21.83
C GLU A 54 7.88 -29.25 20.72
N ASN A 55 7.18 -29.21 19.60
CA ASN A 55 7.43 -30.11 18.46
C ASN A 55 8.44 -29.55 17.45
N PHE A 56 8.96 -28.36 17.67
CA PHE A 56 9.88 -27.68 16.75
C PHE A 56 11.14 -27.21 17.47
N GLU A 57 12.28 -27.35 16.83
CA GLU A 57 13.50 -26.69 17.27
C GLU A 57 13.48 -25.22 16.80
N PRO A 58 13.99 -24.27 17.60
CA PRO A 58 14.05 -22.87 17.17
C PRO A 58 14.85 -22.69 15.87
N SER A 59 14.30 -21.93 14.94
CA SER A 59 15.01 -21.54 13.72
C SER A 59 15.62 -20.15 13.87
N ASN A 60 16.86 -20.00 13.40
CA ASN A 60 17.54 -18.70 13.30
C ASN A 60 17.34 -18.03 11.94
N GLU A 61 16.53 -18.62 11.05
CA GLU A 61 16.21 -18.01 9.78
C GLU A 61 15.25 -16.82 9.99
N ILE A 62 15.70 -15.64 9.57
CA ILE A 62 14.88 -14.43 9.58
C ILE A 62 14.29 -14.25 8.19
N ILE A 63 12.98 -14.33 8.10
CA ILE A 63 12.25 -14.01 6.87
C ILE A 63 12.05 -12.48 6.85
N SER A 64 12.61 -11.83 5.84
CA SER A 64 12.49 -10.39 5.70
C SER A 64 12.32 -9.99 4.24
N VAL A 65 11.54 -8.95 4.01
CA VAL A 65 11.40 -8.29 2.71
C VAL A 65 12.27 -7.05 2.71
N LYS A 66 13.06 -6.87 1.66
CA LYS A 66 13.87 -5.64 1.49
C LYS A 66 12.97 -4.47 1.11
N ASN A 67 13.44 -3.26 1.39
CA ASN A 67 12.84 -2.06 0.84
C ASN A 67 13.04 -2.03 -0.68
N GLU A 68 12.14 -1.36 -1.39
CA GLU A 68 12.25 -1.18 -2.83
C GLU A 68 13.46 -0.28 -3.16
N ASP A 69 14.18 -0.64 -4.21
CA ASP A 69 15.30 0.16 -4.70
C ASP A 69 14.82 1.53 -5.18
N ARG A 70 15.39 2.60 -4.61
CA ARG A 70 14.98 3.96 -4.94
C ARG A 70 15.35 4.34 -6.37
N ILE A 71 14.37 4.76 -7.17
CA ILE A 71 14.63 5.32 -8.48
C ILE A 71 15.11 6.78 -8.35
N SER A 72 16.08 7.16 -9.16
CA SER A 72 16.70 8.49 -9.12
C SER A 72 15.99 9.54 -9.97
N LYS A 73 15.01 9.13 -10.78
CA LYS A 73 14.21 10.00 -11.66
C LYS A 73 12.80 9.40 -11.80
N PRO A 74 11.77 10.25 -11.91
CA PRO A 74 10.41 9.80 -12.19
C PRO A 74 10.34 8.90 -13.43
N LYS A 75 9.48 7.89 -13.37
CA LYS A 75 9.23 6.95 -14.47
C LYS A 75 7.81 7.11 -14.99
N THR A 76 7.63 6.86 -16.27
CA THR A 76 6.33 6.70 -16.91
C THR A 76 6.20 5.23 -17.32
N VAL A 77 5.09 4.60 -16.94
CA VAL A 77 4.80 3.19 -17.20
C VAL A 77 3.41 3.11 -17.82
N THR A 78 3.26 2.28 -18.84
CA THR A 78 1.97 1.94 -19.43
C THR A 78 1.81 0.43 -19.44
N GLU A 79 0.71 -0.03 -18.83
CA GLU A 79 0.29 -1.42 -18.82
C GLU A 79 -1.10 -1.51 -19.45
N PHE A 80 -1.52 -2.73 -19.76
CA PHE A 80 -2.77 -2.95 -20.48
C PHE A 80 -3.73 -3.84 -19.70
N TYR A 81 -5.04 -3.64 -19.94
CA TYR A 81 -6.08 -4.51 -19.40
C TYR A 81 -7.16 -4.77 -20.45
N ASN A 82 -7.91 -5.85 -20.29
CA ASN A 82 -9.05 -6.14 -21.15
C ASN A 82 -10.27 -5.35 -20.65
N PRO A 83 -10.73 -4.32 -21.39
CA PRO A 83 -11.87 -3.51 -20.95
C PRO A 83 -13.19 -4.28 -21.11
N MET A 84 -14.22 -3.82 -20.38
CA MET A 84 -15.60 -4.14 -20.74
C MET A 84 -16.02 -3.31 -21.96
N PRO A 85 -17.05 -3.73 -22.74
CA PRO A 85 -17.43 -3.02 -23.96
C PRO A 85 -17.74 -1.53 -23.78
N GLU A 86 -18.28 -1.15 -22.61
CA GLU A 86 -18.56 0.24 -22.23
C GLU A 86 -17.32 1.07 -21.90
N ASP A 87 -16.18 0.41 -21.65
CA ASP A 87 -14.94 1.00 -21.14
C ASP A 87 -13.78 0.98 -22.16
N GLU A 88 -14.06 0.74 -23.44
CA GLU A 88 -13.02 0.57 -24.48
C GLU A 88 -12.04 1.75 -24.61
N ASN A 89 -12.40 2.94 -24.13
CA ASN A 89 -11.55 4.14 -24.13
C ASN A 89 -11.21 4.64 -22.72
N ASN A 90 -11.39 3.81 -21.71
CA ASN A 90 -11.24 4.20 -20.31
C ASN A 90 -9.80 3.98 -19.82
N HIS A 91 -8.92 4.95 -20.02
CA HIS A 91 -7.59 4.90 -19.42
C HIS A 91 -7.65 5.30 -17.95
N HIS A 92 -6.85 4.63 -17.11
CA HIS A 92 -6.60 5.02 -15.73
C HIS A 92 -5.21 5.63 -15.66
N VAL A 93 -5.09 6.83 -15.13
CA VAL A 93 -3.80 7.52 -14.96
C VAL A 93 -3.60 7.83 -13.50
N VAL A 94 -2.53 7.32 -12.91
CA VAL A 94 -2.22 7.46 -11.49
C VAL A 94 -0.77 7.85 -11.30
N LEU A 95 -0.53 8.92 -10.57
CA LEU A 95 0.78 9.23 -10.01
C LEU A 95 0.90 8.57 -8.66
N SER A 96 1.97 7.83 -8.44
CA SER A 96 2.29 7.20 -7.17
C SER A 96 3.69 7.54 -6.70
N TRP A 97 3.83 7.72 -5.39
CA TRP A 97 5.10 8.00 -4.71
C TRP A 97 5.34 6.97 -3.63
N LEU A 98 6.54 6.43 -3.60
CA LEU A 98 6.98 5.59 -2.49
C LEU A 98 7.51 6.51 -1.37
N LEU A 99 6.95 6.34 -0.19
CA LEU A 99 7.24 7.17 0.99
C LEU A 99 8.15 6.43 1.99
N GLY A 100 7.91 6.64 3.29
CA GLY A 100 8.58 5.96 4.39
C GLY A 100 8.03 4.57 4.69
N GLU A 101 8.42 4.02 5.83
CA GLU A 101 8.06 2.66 6.23
C GLU A 101 6.75 2.63 7.04
N SER A 102 5.86 1.69 6.72
CA SER A 102 4.54 1.58 7.33
C SER A 102 4.57 1.18 8.82
N HIS A 103 5.65 0.52 9.25
CA HIS A 103 5.84 0.14 10.65
C HIS A 103 6.42 1.26 11.53
N ASN A 104 6.80 2.41 10.97
CA ASN A 104 7.15 3.60 11.73
C ASN A 104 5.88 4.41 12.05
N PRO A 105 5.39 4.42 13.30
CA PRO A 105 4.10 5.01 13.62
C PRO A 105 4.05 6.53 13.39
N VAL A 106 5.16 7.24 13.54
CA VAL A 106 5.21 8.69 13.28
C VAL A 106 5.14 8.98 11.78
N GLU A 107 5.92 8.28 10.96
CA GLU A 107 5.86 8.44 9.49
C GLU A 107 4.49 8.05 8.93
N LEU A 108 3.89 7.03 9.49
CA LEU A 108 2.53 6.59 9.13
C LEU A 108 1.50 7.68 9.43
N LEU A 109 1.51 8.26 10.65
CA LEU A 109 0.60 9.33 11.03
C LEU A 109 0.83 10.62 10.23
N GLU A 110 2.08 11.00 9.95
CA GLU A 110 2.40 12.12 9.05
C GLU A 110 1.81 11.92 7.66
N SER A 111 1.97 10.71 7.13
CA SER A 111 1.45 10.37 5.80
C SER A 111 -0.08 10.36 5.76
N TYR A 112 -0.74 9.86 6.80
CA TYR A 112 -2.20 9.97 6.95
C TYR A 112 -2.65 11.42 7.04
N LEU A 113 -1.96 12.26 7.84
CA LEU A 113 -2.30 13.66 8.00
C LEU A 113 -2.19 14.42 6.67
N VAL A 114 -1.10 14.23 5.93
CA VAL A 114 -0.92 14.81 4.59
C VAL A 114 -1.99 14.32 3.62
N SER A 115 -2.27 13.01 3.60
CA SER A 115 -3.31 12.43 2.74
C SER A 115 -4.70 12.99 3.06
N ASN A 116 -5.05 13.12 4.35
CA ASN A 116 -6.33 13.68 4.77
C ASN A 116 -6.46 15.15 4.38
N ILE A 117 -5.44 15.98 4.61
CA ILE A 117 -5.43 17.38 4.20
C ILE A 117 -5.66 17.51 2.69
N LEU A 118 -5.02 16.66 1.89
CA LEU A 118 -5.08 16.73 0.44
C LEU A 118 -6.35 16.12 -0.18
N LEU A 119 -6.93 15.07 0.44
CA LEU A 119 -7.89 14.17 -0.22
C LEU A 119 -9.16 13.81 0.56
N ASP A 120 -9.28 14.12 1.88
CA ASP A 120 -10.34 13.56 2.73
C ASP A 120 -11.77 13.90 2.26
N ASN A 121 -11.99 15.13 1.80
CA ASN A 121 -13.31 15.59 1.40
C ASN A 121 -13.26 16.51 0.17
N SER A 122 -14.43 16.84 -0.41
CA SER A 122 -14.53 17.65 -1.63
C SER A 122 -14.00 19.10 -1.51
N ALA A 123 -13.73 19.58 -0.30
CA ALA A 123 -13.06 20.86 -0.05
C ALA A 123 -11.54 20.71 0.00
N SER A 124 -11.03 19.49 0.17
CA SER A 124 -9.60 19.19 0.17
C SER A 124 -8.95 19.54 -1.18
N PRO A 125 -7.81 20.23 -1.20
CA PRO A 125 -7.31 20.91 -2.39
C PRO A 125 -7.06 19.99 -3.58
N LEU A 126 -6.43 18.84 -3.38
CA LEU A 126 -6.13 17.90 -4.46
C LEU A 126 -7.39 17.18 -4.93
N ARG A 127 -8.23 16.74 -4.01
CA ARG A 127 -9.51 16.10 -4.34
C ARG A 127 -10.40 17.04 -5.17
N LYS A 128 -10.53 18.29 -4.73
CA LYS A 128 -11.31 19.32 -5.45
C LYS A 128 -10.84 19.50 -6.89
N VAL A 129 -9.53 19.53 -7.12
CA VAL A 129 -8.97 19.68 -8.46
C VAL A 129 -9.26 18.45 -9.32
N LEU A 130 -9.13 17.24 -8.74
CA LEU A 130 -9.41 15.99 -9.45
C LEU A 130 -10.91 15.79 -9.74
N GLU A 131 -11.81 16.22 -8.86
CA GLU A 131 -13.26 16.11 -9.06
C GLU A 131 -13.83 17.13 -10.08
N ASN A 132 -13.14 18.26 -10.29
CA ASN A 132 -13.61 19.35 -11.15
C ASN A 132 -12.87 19.48 -12.50
N THR A 133 -12.02 18.52 -12.84
CA THR A 133 -11.30 18.54 -14.13
C THR A 133 -12.09 17.82 -15.23
N ASP A 134 -11.93 18.27 -16.47
CA ASP A 134 -12.43 17.59 -17.66
C ASP A 134 -11.45 16.52 -18.20
N LEU A 135 -10.32 16.27 -17.51
CA LEU A 135 -9.31 15.29 -17.96
C LEU A 135 -9.69 13.84 -17.71
N GLY A 136 -10.65 13.58 -16.84
CA GLY A 136 -11.15 12.24 -16.52
C GLY A 136 -12.58 12.27 -16.05
N LYS A 137 -13.20 11.11 -15.87
CA LYS A 137 -14.61 10.98 -15.44
C LYS A 137 -14.76 10.96 -13.93
N SER A 138 -13.80 10.37 -13.22
CA SER A 138 -13.81 10.24 -11.76
C SER A 138 -12.39 10.02 -11.22
N LEU A 139 -12.27 10.10 -9.89
CA LEU A 139 -11.01 9.76 -9.22
C LEU A 139 -10.69 8.29 -9.43
N SER A 140 -9.42 8.00 -9.65
CA SER A 140 -8.95 6.61 -9.63
C SER A 140 -9.20 5.97 -8.26
N PRO A 141 -9.67 4.71 -8.18
CA PRO A 141 -9.84 3.99 -6.91
C PRO A 141 -8.53 3.82 -6.12
N LEU A 142 -7.38 4.01 -6.76
CA LEU A 142 -6.06 3.98 -6.11
C LEU A 142 -5.68 5.32 -5.47
N THR A 143 -6.53 6.36 -5.58
CA THR A 143 -6.23 7.68 -4.99
C THR A 143 -6.31 7.64 -3.46
N GLY A 144 -5.21 7.93 -2.79
CA GLY A 144 -5.10 7.92 -1.33
C GLY A 144 -3.74 7.45 -0.85
N LEU A 145 -3.68 7.12 0.44
CA LEU A 145 -2.52 6.51 1.07
C LEU A 145 -2.75 4.99 1.22
N GLU A 146 -1.85 4.21 0.65
CA GLU A 146 -1.78 2.76 0.85
C GLU A 146 -0.73 2.46 1.91
N ALA A 147 -1.14 1.82 3.01
CA ALA A 147 -0.32 1.56 4.18
C ALA A 147 -0.14 0.06 4.51
N ASP A 148 -0.74 -0.82 3.71
CA ASP A 148 -0.71 -2.28 3.96
C ASP A 148 0.58 -2.95 3.47
N HIS A 149 1.46 -2.19 2.83
CA HIS A 149 2.77 -2.65 2.38
C HIS A 149 3.86 -2.27 3.38
N LYS A 150 5.07 -2.83 3.20
CA LYS A 150 6.23 -2.46 4.01
C LYS A 150 6.53 -0.97 3.95
N GLU A 151 6.43 -0.40 2.76
CA GLU A 151 6.63 1.02 2.51
C GLU A 151 5.32 1.66 2.07
N LEU A 152 5.06 2.84 2.59
CA LEU A 152 3.86 3.61 2.30
C LEU A 152 3.85 4.08 0.85
N VAL A 153 2.70 4.03 0.21
CA VAL A 153 2.49 4.56 -1.13
C VAL A 153 1.40 5.64 -1.08
N PHE A 154 1.74 6.86 -1.47
CA PHE A 154 0.74 7.87 -1.75
C PHE A 154 0.44 7.89 -3.23
N ALA A 155 -0.84 7.94 -3.60
CA ALA A 155 -1.24 7.95 -4.99
C ALA A 155 -2.37 8.97 -5.23
N ALA A 156 -2.38 9.54 -6.44
CA ALA A 156 -3.45 10.42 -6.90
C ALA A 156 -3.65 10.26 -8.41
N GLY A 157 -4.89 10.15 -8.84
CA GLY A 157 -5.15 9.91 -10.26
C GLY A 157 -6.61 9.98 -10.65
N LEU A 158 -6.84 9.73 -11.91
CA LEU A 158 -8.15 9.76 -12.57
C LEU A 158 -8.39 8.48 -13.37
N GLU A 159 -9.65 8.11 -13.49
CA GLU A 159 -10.14 7.13 -14.45
C GLU A 159 -11.01 7.80 -15.52
N GLY A 160 -11.23 7.13 -16.64
CA GLY A 160 -11.92 7.71 -17.78
C GLY A 160 -11.13 8.79 -18.49
N VAL A 161 -9.80 8.65 -18.49
CA VAL A 161 -8.88 9.61 -19.11
C VAL A 161 -8.68 9.28 -20.59
N ASP A 162 -8.56 10.31 -21.43
CA ASP A 162 -8.20 10.12 -22.84
C ASP A 162 -6.77 9.61 -23.02
N ALA A 163 -6.53 8.81 -24.07
CA ALA A 163 -5.25 8.15 -24.37
C ALA A 163 -4.02 9.08 -24.34
N ASN A 164 -4.17 10.36 -24.69
CA ASN A 164 -3.06 11.32 -24.78
C ASN A 164 -3.02 12.30 -23.60
N ALA A 165 -3.81 12.07 -22.54
CA ALA A 165 -3.92 13.03 -21.44
C ALA A 165 -3.04 12.67 -20.21
N GLN A 166 -2.26 11.57 -20.26
CA GLN A 166 -1.42 11.12 -19.15
C GLN A 166 -0.52 12.22 -18.58
N LEU A 167 0.20 12.95 -19.42
CA LEU A 167 1.06 14.05 -18.98
C LEU A 167 0.27 15.26 -18.45
N LYS A 168 -0.93 15.50 -18.97
CA LYS A 168 -1.79 16.58 -18.49
C LYS A 168 -2.31 16.30 -17.08
N VAL A 169 -2.63 15.03 -16.77
CA VAL A 169 -3.01 14.60 -15.43
C VAL A 169 -1.84 14.77 -14.46
N GLU A 170 -0.62 14.41 -14.88
CA GLU A 170 0.59 14.66 -14.09
C GLU A 170 0.79 16.16 -13.79
N GLU A 171 0.71 17.00 -14.80
CA GLU A 171 0.83 18.45 -14.63
C GLU A 171 -0.25 19.01 -13.70
N LEU A 172 -1.50 18.56 -13.84
CA LEU A 172 -2.60 18.98 -12.99
C LEU A 172 -2.32 18.69 -11.51
N ILE A 173 -1.91 17.47 -11.20
CA ILE A 173 -1.62 17.03 -9.82
C ILE A 173 -0.42 17.80 -9.27
N LEU A 174 0.71 17.86 -10.00
CA LEU A 174 1.91 18.53 -9.54
C LEU A 174 1.72 20.04 -9.37
N ASN A 175 0.96 20.70 -10.25
CA ASN A 175 0.65 22.12 -10.12
C ASN A 175 -0.26 22.37 -8.91
N CYS A 176 -1.23 21.50 -8.65
CA CYS A 176 -2.05 21.59 -7.45
C CYS A 176 -1.19 21.51 -6.18
N LEU A 177 -0.30 20.51 -6.08
CA LEU A 177 0.58 20.33 -4.92
C LEU A 177 1.52 21.54 -4.73
N LYS A 178 2.12 22.06 -5.80
CA LYS A 178 2.95 23.27 -5.74
C LYS A 178 2.16 24.50 -5.28
N ASN A 179 0.91 24.64 -5.73
CA ASN A 179 0.04 25.72 -5.30
C ASN A 179 -0.34 25.61 -3.82
N VAL A 180 -0.57 24.40 -3.33
CA VAL A 180 -0.83 24.15 -1.90
C VAL A 180 0.35 24.58 -1.06
N VAL A 181 1.57 24.18 -1.44
CA VAL A 181 2.80 24.58 -0.72
C VAL A 181 3.04 26.07 -0.79
N SER A 182 2.87 26.71 -1.95
CA SER A 182 3.16 28.13 -2.12
C SER A 182 2.14 29.07 -1.47
N ASN A 183 0.87 28.65 -1.41
CA ASN A 183 -0.20 29.44 -0.77
C ASN A 183 -0.30 29.20 0.73
N GLY A 184 0.33 28.14 1.23
CA GLY A 184 0.22 27.67 2.61
C GLY A 184 -1.09 26.93 2.88
N ILE A 185 -1.10 26.21 3.98
CA ILE A 185 -2.27 25.44 4.47
C ILE A 185 -2.78 26.15 5.72
N SER A 186 -4.09 26.41 5.80
CA SER A 186 -4.62 27.07 6.98
C SER A 186 -4.47 26.20 8.22
N ASN A 187 -4.09 26.83 9.34
CA ASN A 187 -3.97 26.13 10.62
C ASN A 187 -5.28 25.44 11.03
N GLU A 188 -6.43 26.03 10.69
CA GLU A 188 -7.75 25.43 10.93
C GLU A 188 -7.89 24.08 10.21
N LEU A 189 -7.48 23.97 8.96
CA LEU A 189 -7.51 22.72 8.21
C LEU A 189 -6.55 21.68 8.80
N ILE A 190 -5.34 22.08 9.17
CA ILE A 190 -4.35 21.19 9.79
C ILE A 190 -4.90 20.64 11.11
N GLN A 191 -5.40 21.52 12.01
CA GLN A 191 -5.92 21.11 13.31
C GLN A 191 -7.19 20.24 13.19
N SER A 192 -8.08 20.57 12.26
CA SER A 192 -9.28 19.77 11.99
C SER A 192 -8.91 18.36 11.49
N SER A 193 -7.98 18.27 10.54
CA SER A 193 -7.51 16.97 10.00
C SER A 193 -6.79 16.15 11.05
N LEU A 194 -5.96 16.77 11.90
CA LEU A 194 -5.29 16.10 13.01
C LEU A 194 -6.32 15.55 14.02
N HIS A 195 -7.30 16.36 14.38
CA HIS A 195 -8.33 15.96 15.34
C HIS A 195 -9.19 14.80 14.80
N GLN A 196 -9.59 14.85 13.54
CA GLN A 196 -10.31 13.75 12.89
C GLN A 196 -9.46 12.47 12.84
N LEU A 197 -8.18 12.59 12.54
CA LEU A 197 -7.24 11.45 12.56
C LEU A 197 -7.13 10.86 13.97
N GLU A 198 -6.99 11.70 15.00
CA GLU A 198 -6.93 11.26 16.40
C GLU A 198 -8.21 10.53 16.83
N ILE A 199 -9.40 11.06 16.49
CA ILE A 199 -10.67 10.39 16.76
C ILE A 199 -10.73 9.03 16.07
N LYS A 200 -10.41 8.98 14.76
CA LYS A 200 -10.44 7.75 13.98
C LYS A 200 -9.51 6.67 14.54
N GLN A 201 -8.33 7.05 15.00
CA GLN A 201 -7.36 6.11 15.58
C GLN A 201 -7.76 5.62 16.97
N ARG A 202 -8.53 6.41 17.73
CA ARG A 202 -9.00 6.06 19.09
C ARG A 202 -10.38 5.42 19.13
N GLU A 203 -11.08 5.36 18.01
CA GLU A 203 -12.44 4.81 17.95
C GLU A 203 -12.43 3.30 18.15
N ILE A 204 -13.17 2.86 19.18
CA ILE A 204 -13.28 1.44 19.56
C ILE A 204 -14.50 0.78 18.90
N THR A 205 -15.47 1.57 18.46
CA THR A 205 -16.71 1.08 17.86
C THR A 205 -16.48 0.74 16.39
N GLY A 206 -16.39 -0.55 16.10
CA GLY A 206 -16.14 -1.02 14.76
C GLY A 206 -17.27 -0.69 13.78
N SER A 207 -16.93 -0.02 12.71
CA SER A 207 -17.73 0.10 11.50
C SER A 207 -17.78 -1.25 10.74
N GLY A 208 -18.33 -2.29 11.36
CA GLY A 208 -18.47 -3.63 10.76
C GLY A 208 -17.29 -4.58 10.97
N MET A 209 -16.16 -4.14 11.49
CA MET A 209 -15.00 -4.99 11.82
C MET A 209 -14.84 -5.11 13.33
N PRO A 210 -14.66 -6.33 13.91
CA PRO A 210 -14.37 -6.50 15.32
C PRO A 210 -13.12 -5.73 15.76
N TYR A 211 -13.19 -5.05 16.88
CA TYR A 211 -12.09 -4.20 17.37
C TYR A 211 -10.75 -4.95 17.52
N GLY A 212 -10.79 -6.19 18.04
CA GLY A 212 -9.57 -7.02 18.12
C GLY A 212 -8.91 -7.29 16.76
N LEU A 213 -9.72 -7.43 15.71
CA LEU A 213 -9.21 -7.58 14.35
C LEU A 213 -8.60 -6.27 13.83
N GLN A 214 -9.19 -5.11 14.16
CA GLN A 214 -8.60 -3.81 13.83
C GLN A 214 -7.21 -3.64 14.46
N ILE A 215 -7.09 -3.94 15.77
CA ILE A 215 -5.79 -3.88 16.46
C ILE A 215 -4.78 -4.82 15.80
N MET A 216 -5.18 -6.06 15.49
CA MET A 216 -4.31 -7.04 14.83
C MET A 216 -3.80 -6.50 13.48
N LEU A 217 -4.70 -5.98 12.65
CA LEU A 217 -4.33 -5.43 11.33
C LEU A 217 -3.43 -4.19 11.46
N SER A 218 -3.66 -3.35 12.46
CA SER A 218 -2.79 -2.19 12.72
C SER A 218 -1.37 -2.60 13.13
N CYS A 219 -1.24 -3.68 13.90
CA CYS A 219 0.05 -4.22 14.33
C CYS A 219 0.75 -5.08 13.26
N LEU A 220 0.02 -5.53 12.24
CA LEU A 220 0.49 -6.49 11.26
C LEU A 220 1.75 -6.03 10.51
N PRO A 221 1.88 -4.79 10.02
CA PRO A 221 3.10 -4.34 9.36
C PRO A 221 4.34 -4.44 10.25
N ALA A 222 4.24 -4.05 11.52
CA ALA A 222 5.34 -4.18 12.47
C ALA A 222 5.73 -5.65 12.70
N CYS A 223 4.74 -6.54 12.88
CA CYS A 223 4.99 -7.99 13.04
C CYS A 223 5.65 -8.59 11.81
N LEU A 224 5.19 -8.24 10.59
CA LEU A 224 5.72 -8.80 9.34
C LEU A 224 7.12 -8.29 9.01
N HIS A 225 7.48 -7.10 9.49
CA HIS A 225 8.76 -6.46 9.16
C HIS A 225 9.77 -6.45 10.31
N ASN A 226 9.55 -7.33 11.31
CA ASN A 226 10.45 -7.55 12.45
C ASN A 226 10.66 -6.28 13.32
N ASP A 227 9.63 -5.46 13.47
CA ASP A 227 9.59 -4.36 14.44
C ASP A 227 8.64 -4.69 15.60
N ASP A 228 8.65 -3.83 16.62
CA ASP A 228 7.83 -3.99 17.82
C ASP A 228 6.39 -3.52 17.58
N PRO A 229 5.40 -4.43 17.54
CA PRO A 229 4.00 -4.07 17.32
C PRO A 229 3.42 -3.20 18.46
N LEU A 230 4.02 -3.19 19.65
CA LEU A 230 3.55 -2.36 20.76
C LEU A 230 3.75 -0.87 20.50
N LYS A 231 4.72 -0.48 19.68
CA LYS A 231 4.92 0.92 19.27
C LYS A 231 3.72 1.48 18.52
N VAL A 232 3.05 0.64 17.73
CA VAL A 232 1.85 1.05 16.97
C VAL A 232 0.67 1.32 17.89
N LEU A 233 0.63 0.69 19.05
CA LEU A 233 -0.42 0.88 20.07
C LEU A 233 -0.18 2.10 20.96
N ASP A 234 1.03 2.65 20.98
CA ASP A 234 1.37 3.88 21.72
C ASP A 234 1.02 5.11 20.87
N LEU A 235 -0.29 5.34 20.72
CA LEU A 235 -0.81 6.46 19.95
C LEU A 235 -0.46 7.81 20.60
N ASP A 236 -0.45 7.89 21.93
CA ASP A 236 -0.22 9.15 22.64
C ASP A 236 1.16 9.71 22.35
N SER A 237 2.21 8.90 22.50
CA SER A 237 3.58 9.31 22.18
C SER A 237 3.74 9.73 20.71
N SER A 238 3.09 9.00 19.80
CA SER A 238 3.17 9.30 18.38
C SER A 238 2.46 10.61 18.02
N PHE A 239 1.26 10.87 18.58
CA PHE A 239 0.55 12.13 18.39
C PHE A 239 1.26 13.32 19.03
N ASP A 240 1.89 13.15 20.21
CA ASP A 240 2.66 14.21 20.85
C ASP A 240 3.84 14.64 19.98
N VAL A 241 4.55 13.70 19.35
CA VAL A 241 5.60 14.02 18.38
C VAL A 241 5.05 14.81 17.19
N ILE A 242 3.88 14.44 16.65
CA ILE A 242 3.25 15.19 15.55
C ILE A 242 2.87 16.60 15.99
N LYS A 243 2.23 16.76 17.16
CA LYS A 243 1.85 18.05 17.71
C LYS A 243 3.05 18.97 17.93
N ASP A 244 4.17 18.41 18.42
CA ASP A 244 5.43 19.17 18.58
C ASP A 244 6.02 19.60 17.25
N ARG A 245 5.97 18.75 16.23
CA ARG A 245 6.45 19.07 14.89
C ARG A 245 5.60 20.15 14.21
N LEU A 246 4.27 20.11 14.43
CA LEU A 246 3.33 21.11 13.92
C LEU A 246 3.53 22.52 14.50
N ASN A 247 4.27 22.67 15.60
CA ASN A 247 4.67 23.99 16.12
C ASN A 247 5.77 24.67 15.27
N LYS A 248 6.36 23.94 14.30
CA LYS A 248 7.30 24.52 13.35
C LYS A 248 6.54 25.13 12.18
N ASP A 249 6.99 26.31 11.75
CA ASP A 249 6.40 27.00 10.60
C ASP A 249 6.48 26.13 9.33
N ASN A 250 5.38 26.08 8.59
CA ASN A 250 5.25 25.38 7.30
C ASN A 250 5.60 23.89 7.36
N TYR A 251 5.36 23.24 8.49
CA TYR A 251 5.78 21.84 8.65
C TYR A 251 5.11 20.90 7.63
N ILE A 252 3.80 21.04 7.40
CA ILE A 252 3.04 20.19 6.46
C ILE A 252 3.45 20.50 5.02
N GLU A 253 3.64 21.79 4.70
CA GLU A 253 4.11 22.21 3.38
C GLU A 253 5.49 21.62 3.07
N ASN A 254 6.40 21.64 4.04
CA ASN A 254 7.73 21.02 3.91
C ASN A 254 7.64 19.50 3.73
N LEU A 255 6.72 18.80 4.42
CA LEU A 255 6.49 17.39 4.19
C LEU A 255 6.00 17.10 2.77
N ILE A 256 5.03 17.88 2.27
CA ILE A 256 4.52 17.74 0.90
C ILE A 256 5.65 18.01 -0.10
N GLU A 257 6.45 19.02 0.13
CA GLU A 257 7.55 19.37 -0.75
C GLU A 257 8.61 18.26 -0.78
N GLU A 258 9.06 17.79 0.38
CA GLU A 258 10.10 16.77 0.49
C GLU A 258 9.62 15.39 0.05
N LYS A 259 8.49 14.94 0.59
CA LYS A 259 8.03 13.55 0.43
C LYS A 259 7.28 13.31 -0.88
N ILE A 260 6.73 14.35 -1.52
CA ILE A 260 5.92 14.21 -2.73
C ILE A 260 6.52 15.00 -3.89
N ILE A 261 6.63 16.33 -3.83
CA ILE A 261 7.02 17.15 -4.98
C ILE A 261 8.45 16.85 -5.43
N ASN A 262 9.40 16.87 -4.48
CA ASN A 262 10.82 16.65 -4.72
C ASN A 262 11.24 15.18 -4.66
N ASN A 263 10.31 14.26 -4.39
CA ASN A 263 10.60 12.85 -4.32
C ASN A 263 10.82 12.26 -5.73
N PRO A 264 12.04 11.80 -6.06
CA PRO A 264 12.31 11.23 -7.37
C PRO A 264 11.68 9.85 -7.57
N HIS A 265 11.30 9.15 -6.48
CA HIS A 265 10.62 7.85 -6.54
C HIS A 265 9.13 8.05 -6.82
N ARG A 266 8.85 8.58 -8.01
CA ARG A 266 7.50 8.82 -8.54
C ARG A 266 7.30 8.03 -9.83
N VAL A 267 6.15 7.39 -9.94
CA VAL A 267 5.72 6.68 -11.15
C VAL A 267 4.44 7.31 -11.66
N ASN A 268 4.44 7.73 -12.93
CA ASN A 268 3.23 8.07 -13.67
C ASN A 268 2.78 6.80 -14.40
N TYR A 269 1.78 6.14 -13.83
CA TYR A 269 1.26 4.86 -14.31
C TYR A 269 -0.01 5.09 -15.12
N CYS A 270 -0.04 4.52 -16.33
CA CYS A 270 -1.22 4.47 -17.17
C CYS A 270 -1.65 3.01 -17.36
N LEU A 271 -2.88 2.68 -17.00
CA LEU A 271 -3.50 1.42 -17.35
C LEU A 271 -4.42 1.67 -18.54
N ALA A 272 -4.00 1.18 -19.72
CA ALA A 272 -4.65 1.41 -21.01
C ALA A 272 -5.55 0.23 -21.40
N PRO A 273 -6.74 0.46 -21.99
CA PRO A 273 -7.58 -0.61 -22.49
C PRO A 273 -6.98 -1.25 -23.74
N ASP A 274 -6.98 -2.60 -23.81
CA ASP A 274 -6.65 -3.38 -25.02
C ASP A 274 -7.65 -4.54 -25.13
N ILE A 275 -8.55 -4.46 -26.07
CA ILE A 275 -9.59 -5.48 -26.32
C ILE A 275 -9.04 -6.85 -26.68
N GLU A 276 -7.80 -6.90 -27.16
CA GLU A 276 -7.11 -8.16 -27.49
C GLU A 276 -6.24 -8.70 -26.34
N PHE A 277 -6.17 -8.00 -25.19
CA PHE A 277 -5.28 -8.33 -24.08
C PHE A 277 -5.40 -9.79 -23.63
N ASN A 278 -6.63 -10.24 -23.35
CA ASN A 278 -6.86 -11.61 -22.93
C ASN A 278 -6.47 -12.64 -23.99
N SER A 279 -6.84 -12.41 -25.24
CA SER A 279 -6.53 -13.33 -26.35
C SER A 279 -5.03 -13.41 -26.63
N LYS A 280 -4.30 -12.29 -26.49
CA LYS A 280 -2.83 -12.27 -26.58
C LYS A 280 -2.18 -13.09 -25.46
N ASN A 281 -2.65 -12.88 -24.21
CA ASN A 281 -2.13 -13.60 -23.05
C ASN A 281 -2.44 -15.11 -23.11
N GLU A 282 -3.67 -15.49 -23.45
CA GLU A 282 -4.04 -16.89 -23.65
C GLU A 282 -3.15 -17.60 -24.68
N LYS A 283 -2.85 -16.92 -25.78
CA LYS A 283 -1.95 -17.45 -26.80
C LYS A 283 -0.54 -17.67 -26.26
N ILE A 284 0.00 -16.69 -25.53
CA ILE A 284 1.34 -16.79 -24.92
C ILE A 284 1.38 -17.95 -23.91
N ILE A 285 0.37 -18.05 -23.05
CA ILE A 285 0.28 -19.12 -22.05
C ILE A 285 0.18 -20.49 -22.74
N LYS A 286 -0.65 -20.61 -23.78
CA LYS A 286 -0.81 -21.85 -24.53
C LYS A 286 0.49 -22.28 -25.20
N GLU A 287 1.21 -21.34 -25.83
CA GLU A 287 2.52 -21.62 -26.43
C GLU A 287 3.56 -22.12 -25.40
N LYS A 288 3.57 -21.52 -24.20
CA LYS A 288 4.42 -21.95 -23.09
C LYS A 288 4.07 -23.37 -22.62
N ILE A 289 2.77 -23.64 -22.44
CA ILE A 289 2.28 -24.96 -22.01
C ILE A 289 2.61 -26.02 -23.07
N ASP A 290 2.33 -25.75 -24.33
CA ASP A 290 2.62 -26.68 -25.45
C ASP A 290 4.12 -26.98 -25.55
N LYS A 291 4.98 -25.99 -25.33
CA LYS A 291 6.43 -26.16 -25.28
C LYS A 291 6.86 -27.04 -24.10
N LYS A 292 6.30 -26.82 -22.91
CA LYS A 292 6.63 -27.61 -21.72
C LYS A 292 6.11 -29.03 -21.85
N SER A 293 4.87 -29.21 -22.30
CA SER A 293 4.28 -30.53 -22.55
C SER A 293 5.07 -31.42 -23.47
N LYS A 294 5.70 -30.86 -24.54
CA LYS A 294 6.55 -31.61 -25.44
C LYS A 294 7.86 -32.14 -24.81
N ASN A 295 8.26 -31.55 -23.68
CA ASN A 295 9.48 -31.91 -22.97
C ASN A 295 9.22 -32.81 -21.75
N LEU A 296 7.94 -33.11 -21.41
CA LEU A 296 7.57 -34.02 -20.35
C LEU A 296 7.77 -35.48 -20.82
N SER A 297 8.28 -36.33 -19.93
CA SER A 297 8.34 -37.77 -20.13
C SER A 297 7.00 -38.44 -19.76
N LEU A 298 6.84 -39.72 -20.07
CA LEU A 298 5.65 -40.47 -19.64
C LEU A 298 5.57 -40.72 -18.12
N GLU A 299 6.64 -40.39 -17.39
CA GLU A 299 6.73 -40.53 -15.93
C GLU A 299 6.46 -39.20 -15.20
N ASP A 300 6.45 -38.05 -15.90
CA ASP A 300 6.10 -36.72 -15.41
C ASP A 300 4.59 -36.43 -15.54
#